data_23e167636dd516680725ed51db0c48e6
#
_entry.id   23e167636dd516680725ed51db0c48e6
#
_cell.length_a   1.000
_cell.length_b   1.000
_cell.length_c   1.000
_cell.angle_alpha   90.00
_cell.angle_beta   90.00
_cell.angle_gamma   90.00
#
_symmetry.space_group_name_H-M   'P 1'
#
loop_
_entity.id
_entity.type
_entity.pdbx_description
1 polymer ?
#
loop_
_entity_poly.entity_id
_entity_poly.type
_entity_poly.pdbx_seq_one_letter_code
_entity_poly.pdbx_strand_id
1 'polypeptide(L)'
;MLGFNRSVESSSIFLPYRWEAAAGRYTFVQADINLNFPEIAARLDAFRPEVVVDLAGQGMVAESWQKPEQWYATNITAKVRLHDWLRQRSWLERYVRVSTPEVYGSTDDLLQETWSCAPSTPYAVSHAAIDLSLRAFHRHYGFPVIVTRFANFYGPGQQLYRIVPRTIICALTGRKLQLHGGGVSVRAFIYADDIADAIMRTIEKGAVGEIYHFSPRRFLTIREVVETISQRVGVPFDAFVEVAPDRPAKDQAYLMDSSRARAELDWNDNVAFEQGVDHTIAWVRRNLQEIERLPQNYVHKA
;
A
#
# COMPACT_ATOMS: atom_id res chain seq x y z
N MET A 1 -14.32 -10.45 -10.49
CA MET A 1 -13.86 -9.74 -9.26
C MET A 1 -14.75 -8.53 -9.06
N LEU A 2 -15.15 -8.23 -7.81
CA LEU A 2 -15.93 -7.05 -7.44
C LEU A 2 -15.03 -6.14 -6.58
N GLY A 3 -14.92 -4.88 -6.95
CA GLY A 3 -14.09 -3.91 -6.23
C GLY A 3 -14.88 -2.68 -5.81
N PHE A 4 -14.60 -2.22 -4.58
CA PHE A 4 -15.21 -1.03 -4.00
C PHE A 4 -14.17 0.07 -3.80
N ASN A 5 -14.54 1.31 -4.08
CA ASN A 5 -13.76 2.49 -3.72
C ASN A 5 -14.70 3.67 -3.47
N ARG A 6 -14.37 4.50 -2.48
CA ARG A 6 -15.15 5.72 -2.16
C ARG A 6 -15.11 6.78 -3.27
N SER A 7 -14.01 6.85 -4.02
CA SER A 7 -13.86 7.78 -5.14
C SER A 7 -14.38 7.15 -6.42
N VAL A 8 -14.84 7.98 -7.36
CA VAL A 8 -15.06 7.56 -8.75
C VAL A 8 -13.78 6.95 -9.33
N GLU A 9 -13.93 6.11 -10.35
CA GLU A 9 -12.75 5.62 -11.07
C GLU A 9 -11.89 6.79 -11.53
N SER A 10 -10.59 6.68 -11.31
CA SER A 10 -9.61 7.64 -11.79
C SER A 10 -9.39 7.49 -13.30
N SER A 11 -8.51 8.33 -13.86
CA SER A 11 -8.08 8.19 -15.25
C SER A 11 -7.58 6.77 -15.55
N SER A 12 -7.80 6.29 -16.77
CA SER A 12 -7.44 4.94 -17.22
C SER A 12 -5.96 4.62 -17.04
N ILE A 13 -5.09 5.61 -17.01
CA ILE A 13 -3.66 5.42 -16.77
C ILE A 13 -3.33 4.82 -15.38
N PHE A 14 -4.26 4.92 -14.41
CA PHE A 14 -4.14 4.35 -13.06
C PHE A 14 -4.93 3.05 -12.87
N LEU A 15 -5.53 2.50 -13.94
CA LEU A 15 -6.43 1.37 -13.87
C LEU A 15 -5.87 0.17 -14.66
N PRO A 16 -4.96 -0.63 -14.06
CA PRO A 16 -4.31 -1.75 -14.77
C PRO A 16 -5.28 -2.70 -15.46
N TYR A 17 -6.46 -2.95 -14.86
CA TYR A 17 -7.48 -3.82 -15.46
C TYR A 17 -8.07 -3.27 -16.77
N ARG A 18 -7.79 -2.01 -17.14
CA ARG A 18 -8.16 -1.39 -18.42
C ARG A 18 -7.01 -1.40 -19.44
N TRP A 19 -5.80 -1.78 -19.03
CA TRP A 19 -4.64 -1.79 -19.92
C TRP A 19 -4.54 -3.06 -20.77
N GLU A 20 -5.15 -4.16 -20.32
CA GLU A 20 -5.10 -5.48 -20.94
C GLU A 20 -6.52 -6.03 -21.20
N ALA A 21 -6.59 -7.17 -21.90
CA ALA A 21 -7.84 -7.84 -22.25
C ALA A 21 -8.67 -8.39 -21.05
N ALA A 22 -8.26 -8.09 -19.82
CA ALA A 22 -8.94 -8.49 -18.59
C ALA A 22 -10.15 -7.61 -18.22
N ALA A 23 -10.50 -6.63 -19.03
CA ALA A 23 -11.53 -5.61 -18.75
C ALA A 23 -12.92 -6.17 -18.40
N GLY A 24 -13.26 -7.39 -18.84
CA GLY A 24 -14.55 -8.03 -18.51
C GLY A 24 -14.61 -8.78 -17.16
N ARG A 25 -13.49 -8.90 -16.43
CA ARG A 25 -13.41 -9.70 -15.19
C ARG A 25 -13.52 -8.88 -13.92
N TYR A 26 -13.59 -7.56 -14.01
CA TYR A 26 -13.67 -6.65 -12.87
C TYR A 26 -14.89 -5.75 -12.95
N THR A 27 -15.63 -5.68 -11.85
CA THR A 27 -16.77 -4.77 -11.68
C THR A 27 -16.41 -3.75 -10.62
N PHE A 28 -16.42 -2.48 -10.97
CA PHE A 28 -16.21 -1.37 -10.05
C PHE A 28 -17.54 -0.91 -9.45
N VAL A 29 -17.54 -0.66 -8.14
CA VAL A 29 -18.64 -0.02 -7.41
C VAL A 29 -18.11 1.15 -6.61
N GLN A 30 -18.64 2.35 -6.85
CA GLN A 30 -18.33 3.49 -6.01
C GLN A 30 -19.13 3.40 -4.72
N ALA A 31 -18.45 3.15 -3.61
CA ALA A 31 -19.07 3.12 -2.28
C ALA A 31 -18.02 3.45 -1.19
N ASP A 32 -18.42 4.28 -0.24
CA ASP A 32 -17.65 4.63 0.94
C ASP A 32 -18.03 3.71 2.11
N ILE A 33 -17.04 3.05 2.70
CA ILE A 33 -17.25 2.12 3.82
C ILE A 33 -17.86 2.80 5.05
N ASN A 34 -17.66 4.11 5.22
CA ASN A 34 -18.28 4.88 6.30
C ASN A 34 -19.76 5.15 6.03
N LEU A 35 -20.12 5.50 4.80
CA LEU A 35 -21.41 6.07 4.43
C LEU A 35 -22.35 5.05 3.76
N ASN A 36 -21.81 4.15 2.94
CA ASN A 36 -22.58 3.26 2.07
C ASN A 36 -22.57 1.79 2.53
N PHE A 37 -22.37 1.53 3.82
CA PHE A 37 -22.25 0.16 4.32
C PHE A 37 -23.44 -0.77 3.93
N PRO A 38 -24.71 -0.34 4.01
CA PRO A 38 -25.83 -1.18 3.59
C PRO A 38 -25.74 -1.61 2.11
N GLU A 39 -25.30 -0.72 1.23
CA GLU A 39 -25.11 -1.05 -0.20
C GLU A 39 -23.95 -2.04 -0.38
N ILE A 40 -22.81 -1.80 0.29
CA ILE A 40 -21.66 -2.70 0.26
C ILE A 40 -22.08 -4.10 0.73
N ALA A 41 -22.82 -4.20 1.84
CA ALA A 41 -23.32 -5.46 2.38
C ALA A 41 -24.23 -6.19 1.39
N ALA A 42 -25.19 -5.48 0.79
CA ALA A 42 -26.11 -6.05 -0.21
C ALA A 42 -25.37 -6.57 -1.46
N ARG A 43 -24.36 -5.83 -1.94
CA ARG A 43 -23.53 -6.25 -3.07
C ARG A 43 -22.67 -7.48 -2.74
N LEU A 44 -22.12 -7.53 -1.53
CA LEU A 44 -21.34 -8.68 -1.08
C LEU A 44 -22.22 -9.92 -0.89
N ASP A 45 -23.43 -9.79 -0.32
CA ASP A 45 -24.38 -10.91 -0.19
C ASP A 45 -24.85 -11.45 -1.55
N ALA A 46 -25.02 -10.56 -2.54
CA ALA A 46 -25.35 -10.98 -3.91
C ALA A 46 -24.17 -11.65 -4.63
N PHE A 47 -22.94 -11.18 -4.40
CA PHE A 47 -21.73 -11.67 -5.05
C PHE A 47 -21.16 -12.92 -4.35
N ARG A 48 -21.33 -13.05 -3.03
CA ARG A 48 -20.86 -14.14 -2.16
C ARG A 48 -19.38 -14.49 -2.35
N PRO A 49 -18.46 -13.54 -2.13
CA PRO A 49 -17.03 -13.77 -2.37
C PRO A 49 -16.45 -14.75 -1.34
N GLU A 50 -15.85 -15.84 -1.78
CA GLU A 50 -15.07 -16.75 -0.90
C GLU A 50 -13.85 -16.05 -0.30
N VAL A 51 -13.30 -15.07 -1.03
CA VAL A 51 -12.11 -14.30 -0.63
C VAL A 51 -12.39 -12.81 -0.63
N VAL A 52 -12.04 -12.14 0.45
CA VAL A 52 -12.02 -10.68 0.56
C VAL A 52 -10.60 -10.19 0.78
N VAL A 53 -10.12 -9.30 -0.10
CA VAL A 53 -8.83 -8.60 0.06
C VAL A 53 -9.10 -7.15 0.49
N ASP A 54 -8.73 -6.82 1.72
CA ASP A 54 -8.99 -5.51 2.31
C ASP A 54 -7.78 -4.58 2.16
N LEU A 55 -7.82 -3.77 1.11
CA LEU A 55 -6.89 -2.67 0.81
C LEU A 55 -7.44 -1.30 1.26
N ALA A 56 -8.71 -1.26 1.67
CA ALA A 56 -9.37 -0.02 2.04
C ALA A 56 -8.72 0.61 3.28
N GLY A 57 -8.59 1.93 3.29
CA GLY A 57 -8.09 2.66 4.44
C GLY A 57 -7.81 4.11 4.15
N GLN A 58 -7.87 4.92 5.20
CA GLN A 58 -7.36 6.27 5.17
C GLN A 58 -5.83 6.19 5.31
N GLY A 59 -5.13 6.54 4.24
CA GLY A 59 -3.66 6.53 4.18
C GLY A 59 -3.03 7.85 4.63
N MET A 60 -1.74 8.02 4.37
CA MET A 60 -0.92 9.20 4.66
C MET A 60 -0.69 9.47 6.15
N VAL A 61 0.59 9.43 6.52
CA VAL A 61 1.03 9.53 7.92
C VAL A 61 0.96 10.96 8.43
N ALA A 62 1.51 11.91 7.68
CA ALA A 62 1.62 13.31 8.13
C ALA A 62 0.25 13.96 8.34
N GLU A 63 -0.70 13.68 7.45
CA GLU A 63 -2.05 14.21 7.49
C GLU A 63 -2.88 13.63 8.65
N SER A 64 -2.53 12.44 9.13
CA SER A 64 -3.23 11.80 10.26
C SER A 64 -3.13 12.60 11.57
N TRP A 65 -2.12 13.45 11.72
CA TRP A 65 -1.97 14.35 12.85
C TRP A 65 -2.95 15.53 12.85
N GLN A 66 -3.46 15.91 11.67
CA GLN A 66 -4.35 17.06 11.53
C GLN A 66 -5.79 16.73 11.94
N LYS A 67 -6.28 15.54 11.56
CA LYS A 67 -7.66 15.08 11.84
C LYS A 67 -7.67 13.57 12.12
N PRO A 68 -7.10 13.11 13.24
CA PRO A 68 -6.93 11.68 13.53
C PRO A 68 -8.25 10.90 13.56
N GLU A 69 -9.35 11.55 13.91
CA GLU A 69 -10.69 10.96 13.94
C GLU A 69 -11.10 10.35 12.59
N GLN A 70 -10.66 10.92 11.45
CA GLN A 70 -10.99 10.40 10.13
C GLN A 70 -10.31 9.04 9.87
N TRP A 71 -9.07 8.87 10.40
CA TRP A 71 -8.37 7.57 10.37
C TRP A 71 -9.06 6.56 11.26
N TYR A 72 -9.48 6.95 12.46
CA TYR A 72 -10.15 6.05 13.39
C TYR A 72 -11.55 5.67 12.89
N ALA A 73 -12.31 6.59 12.33
CA ALA A 73 -13.60 6.31 11.73
C ALA A 73 -13.47 5.28 10.58
N THR A 74 -12.56 5.52 9.64
CA THR A 74 -12.40 4.66 8.44
C THR A 74 -11.68 3.35 8.75
N ASN A 75 -10.52 3.43 9.43
CA ASN A 75 -9.64 2.28 9.59
C ASN A 75 -10.04 1.37 10.76
N ILE A 76 -10.82 1.88 11.74
CA ILE A 76 -11.25 1.10 12.89
C ILE A 76 -12.76 0.90 12.84
N THR A 77 -13.56 1.93 13.04
CA THR A 77 -15.00 1.80 13.29
C THR A 77 -15.74 1.19 12.10
N ALA A 78 -15.51 1.70 10.89
CA ALA A 78 -16.15 1.16 9.68
C ALA A 78 -15.72 -0.28 9.40
N LYS A 79 -14.43 -0.61 9.65
CA LYS A 79 -13.91 -1.96 9.44
C LYS A 79 -14.41 -2.96 10.47
N VAL A 80 -14.49 -2.60 11.75
CA VAL A 80 -15.09 -3.46 12.78
C VAL A 80 -16.53 -3.81 12.40
N ARG A 81 -17.31 -2.82 11.93
CA ARG A 81 -18.67 -3.07 11.41
C ARG A 81 -18.68 -4.07 10.25
N LEU A 82 -17.74 -3.93 9.30
CA LEU A 82 -17.59 -4.87 8.19
C LEU A 82 -17.22 -6.27 8.69
N HIS A 83 -16.26 -6.39 9.61
CA HIS A 83 -15.83 -7.68 10.15
C HIS A 83 -16.93 -8.37 10.95
N ASP A 84 -17.68 -7.63 11.77
CA ASP A 84 -18.82 -8.16 12.52
C ASP A 84 -19.91 -8.70 11.60
N TRP A 85 -20.17 -7.99 10.50
CA TRP A 85 -21.11 -8.44 9.49
C TRP A 85 -20.56 -9.67 8.71
N LEU A 86 -19.28 -9.66 8.29
CA LEU A 86 -18.64 -10.76 7.53
C LEU A 86 -18.56 -12.06 8.32
N ARG A 87 -18.29 -12.00 9.64
CA ARG A 87 -18.19 -13.22 10.47
C ARG A 87 -19.46 -14.07 10.50
N GLN A 88 -20.59 -13.51 10.10
CA GLN A 88 -21.87 -14.21 10.02
C GLN A 88 -22.12 -14.82 8.62
N ARG A 89 -21.16 -14.79 7.73
CA ARG A 89 -21.29 -15.22 6.34
C ARG A 89 -20.56 -16.53 6.11
N SER A 90 -21.32 -17.57 5.79
CA SER A 90 -20.80 -18.91 5.54
C SER A 90 -20.01 -19.04 4.23
N TRP A 91 -20.13 -18.07 3.32
CA TRP A 91 -19.41 -18.06 2.07
C TRP A 91 -17.99 -17.48 2.17
N LEU A 92 -17.63 -16.81 3.29
CA LEU A 92 -16.29 -16.25 3.47
C LEU A 92 -15.30 -17.32 3.94
N GLU A 93 -14.34 -17.66 3.09
CA GLU A 93 -13.29 -18.62 3.41
C GLU A 93 -12.00 -17.96 3.84
N ARG A 94 -11.67 -16.77 3.28
CA ARG A 94 -10.44 -16.04 3.57
C ARG A 94 -10.65 -14.52 3.56
N TYR A 95 -10.08 -13.86 4.54
CA TYR A 95 -10.00 -12.41 4.63
C TYR A 95 -8.54 -11.98 4.68
N VAL A 96 -8.01 -11.45 3.58
CA VAL A 96 -6.63 -10.95 3.51
C VAL A 96 -6.60 -9.47 3.85
N ARG A 97 -6.04 -9.16 5.02
CA ARG A 97 -5.87 -7.80 5.50
C ARG A 97 -4.53 -7.24 5.03
N VAL A 98 -4.54 -6.21 4.19
CA VAL A 98 -3.34 -5.45 3.85
C VAL A 98 -3.11 -4.38 4.92
N SER A 99 -2.10 -4.61 5.76
CA SER A 99 -1.69 -3.74 6.86
C SER A 99 -0.39 -2.99 6.51
N THR A 100 0.30 -2.46 7.49
CA THR A 100 1.52 -1.65 7.34
C THR A 100 2.60 -2.05 8.35
N PRO A 101 3.89 -1.97 8.02
CA PRO A 101 4.96 -2.16 9.00
C PRO A 101 5.02 -1.05 10.06
N GLU A 102 4.42 0.11 9.81
CA GLU A 102 4.41 1.24 10.73
C GLU A 102 3.72 0.94 12.07
N VAL A 103 2.94 -0.14 12.15
CA VAL A 103 2.36 -0.63 13.41
C VAL A 103 3.43 -1.05 14.42
N TYR A 104 4.63 -1.37 13.97
CA TYR A 104 5.74 -1.75 14.85
C TYR A 104 6.48 -0.55 15.47
N GLY A 105 6.27 0.65 14.92
CA GLY A 105 7.09 1.81 15.23
C GLY A 105 8.46 1.76 14.54
N SER A 106 9.31 2.75 14.83
CA SER A 106 10.65 2.79 14.29
C SER A 106 11.53 1.74 14.95
N THR A 107 12.34 1.03 14.17
CA THR A 107 13.29 0.05 14.68
C THR A 107 14.53 0.00 13.80
N ASP A 108 15.68 -0.26 14.43
CA ASP A 108 16.96 -0.46 13.77
C ASP A 108 17.21 -1.94 13.45
N ASP A 109 16.42 -2.84 14.04
CA ASP A 109 16.51 -4.29 13.84
C ASP A 109 15.64 -4.78 12.69
N LEU A 110 16.02 -5.92 12.11
CA LEU A 110 15.23 -6.65 11.14
C LEU A 110 14.07 -7.35 11.85
N LEU A 111 12.84 -6.90 11.59
CA LEU A 111 11.62 -7.34 12.27
C LEU A 111 11.08 -8.65 11.71
N GLN A 112 10.86 -9.60 12.58
CA GLN A 112 10.04 -10.78 12.32
C GLN A 112 8.56 -10.50 12.60
N GLU A 113 7.68 -11.37 12.06
CA GLU A 113 6.25 -11.27 12.26
C GLU A 113 5.86 -11.40 13.73
N THR A 114 5.21 -10.39 14.24
CA THR A 114 4.70 -10.36 15.62
C THR A 114 3.41 -9.57 15.72
N TRP A 115 2.60 -9.90 16.73
CA TRP A 115 1.41 -9.14 17.11
C TRP A 115 1.72 -8.00 18.10
N SER A 116 2.96 -7.86 18.55
CA SER A 116 3.39 -6.72 19.36
C SER A 116 3.47 -5.48 18.48
N CYS A 117 2.78 -4.42 18.88
CA CYS A 117 2.72 -3.15 18.16
C CYS A 117 3.18 -2.01 19.06
N ALA A 118 3.92 -1.07 18.48
CA ALA A 118 4.39 0.16 19.15
C ALA A 118 4.22 1.39 18.21
N PRO A 119 2.98 1.65 17.70
CA PRO A 119 2.74 2.65 16.69
C PRO A 119 3.06 4.06 17.19
N SER A 120 3.70 4.87 16.36
CA SER A 120 4.17 6.23 16.68
C SER A 120 3.27 7.35 16.13
N THR A 121 2.27 7.02 15.28
CA THR A 121 1.43 8.01 14.61
C THR A 121 -0.05 7.62 14.64
N PRO A 122 -1.01 8.57 14.52
CA PRO A 122 -2.44 8.23 14.48
C PRO A 122 -2.79 7.25 13.33
N TYR A 123 -2.14 7.38 12.18
CA TYR A 123 -2.23 6.40 11.08
C TYR A 123 -1.83 5.00 11.56
N ALA A 124 -0.65 4.85 12.13
CA ALA A 124 -0.14 3.55 12.59
C ALA A 124 -0.98 2.98 13.75
N VAL A 125 -1.45 3.83 14.68
CA VAL A 125 -2.39 3.45 15.76
C VAL A 125 -3.66 2.86 15.16
N SER A 126 -4.24 3.49 14.13
CA SER A 126 -5.47 3.01 13.51
C SER A 126 -5.31 1.63 12.85
N HIS A 127 -4.14 1.37 12.25
CA HIS A 127 -3.82 0.06 11.66
C HIS A 127 -3.53 -1.00 12.72
N ALA A 128 -2.79 -0.66 13.79
CA ALA A 128 -2.53 -1.58 14.89
C ALA A 128 -3.83 -1.99 15.60
N ALA A 129 -4.72 -1.02 15.85
CA ALA A 129 -6.01 -1.27 16.50
C ALA A 129 -6.87 -2.27 15.71
N ILE A 130 -6.98 -2.11 14.39
CA ILE A 130 -7.78 -3.02 13.57
C ILE A 130 -7.12 -4.39 13.39
N ASP A 131 -5.78 -4.46 13.30
CA ASP A 131 -5.05 -5.73 13.27
C ASP A 131 -5.29 -6.52 14.56
N LEU A 132 -5.20 -5.88 15.73
CA LEU A 132 -5.49 -6.50 17.04
C LEU A 132 -6.95 -6.90 17.19
N SER A 133 -7.89 -6.11 16.66
CA SER A 133 -9.30 -6.48 16.60
C SER A 133 -9.52 -7.73 15.76
N LEU A 134 -8.90 -7.84 14.58
CA LEU A 134 -8.98 -9.04 13.74
C LEU A 134 -8.38 -10.27 14.41
N ARG A 135 -7.27 -10.12 15.15
CA ARG A 135 -6.71 -11.19 15.98
C ARG A 135 -7.70 -11.68 17.03
N ALA A 136 -8.42 -10.74 17.69
CA ALA A 136 -9.46 -11.09 18.67
C ALA A 136 -10.63 -11.80 17.99
N PHE A 137 -11.09 -11.34 16.83
CA PHE A 137 -12.14 -11.98 16.03
C PHE A 137 -11.75 -13.38 15.58
N HIS A 138 -10.51 -13.57 15.15
CA HIS A 138 -9.99 -14.89 14.81
C HIS A 138 -10.05 -15.83 16.01
N ARG A 139 -9.53 -15.42 17.16
CA ARG A 139 -9.46 -16.25 18.38
C ARG A 139 -10.84 -16.60 18.95
N HIS A 140 -11.78 -15.69 18.85
CA HIS A 140 -13.10 -15.88 19.46
C HIS A 140 -14.13 -16.50 18.52
N TYR A 141 -14.13 -16.07 17.25
CA TYR A 141 -15.13 -16.50 16.25
C TYR A 141 -14.58 -17.40 15.16
N GLY A 142 -13.28 -17.67 15.12
CA GLY A 142 -12.65 -18.36 14.01
C GLY A 142 -12.62 -17.52 12.72
N PHE A 143 -12.69 -16.17 12.82
CA PHE A 143 -12.70 -15.30 11.64
C PHE A 143 -11.47 -15.59 10.76
N PRO A 144 -11.63 -15.83 9.43
CA PRO A 144 -10.58 -16.39 8.58
C PRO A 144 -9.58 -15.34 8.08
N VAL A 145 -9.00 -14.53 8.99
CA VAL A 145 -8.06 -13.48 8.65
C VAL A 145 -6.65 -13.99 8.41
N ILE A 146 -5.99 -13.41 7.42
CA ILE A 146 -4.54 -13.45 7.21
C ILE A 146 -4.08 -12.00 7.08
N VAL A 147 -3.08 -11.60 7.87
CA VAL A 147 -2.55 -10.23 7.84
C VAL A 147 -1.29 -10.18 6.99
N THR A 148 -1.22 -9.24 6.06
CA THR A 148 -0.03 -8.98 5.25
C THR A 148 0.53 -7.60 5.56
N ARG A 149 1.85 -7.48 5.64
CA ARG A 149 2.57 -6.21 5.81
C ARG A 149 3.60 -6.07 4.72
N PHE A 150 3.44 -5.03 3.92
CA PHE A 150 4.27 -4.79 2.74
C PHE A 150 5.26 -3.66 2.96
N ALA A 151 6.45 -3.82 2.38
CA ALA A 151 7.37 -2.71 2.15
C ALA A 151 6.74 -1.64 1.24
N ASN A 152 7.43 -0.51 1.02
CA ASN A 152 6.93 0.55 0.14
C ASN A 152 6.81 0.02 -1.30
N PHE A 153 5.60 -0.13 -1.78
CA PHE A 153 5.38 -0.58 -3.15
C PHE A 153 5.45 0.57 -4.16
N TYR A 154 5.87 0.23 -5.36
CA TYR A 154 5.96 1.16 -6.48
C TYR A 154 5.71 0.42 -7.80
N GLY A 155 5.41 1.18 -8.86
CA GLY A 155 5.18 0.65 -10.20
C GLY A 155 4.30 1.56 -11.06
N PRO A 156 4.02 1.15 -12.30
CA PRO A 156 3.07 1.81 -13.18
C PRO A 156 1.70 1.98 -12.52
N GLY A 157 1.06 3.15 -12.70
CA GLY A 157 -0.24 3.44 -12.08
C GLY A 157 -0.18 3.90 -10.62
N GLN A 158 0.99 4.00 -10.00
CA GLN A 158 1.12 4.54 -8.66
C GLN A 158 0.76 6.04 -8.61
N GLN A 159 0.20 6.49 -7.48
CA GLN A 159 -0.13 7.89 -7.23
C GLN A 159 1.08 8.82 -7.42
N LEU A 160 0.90 9.93 -8.17
CA LEU A 160 1.98 10.78 -8.68
C LEU A 160 2.78 11.50 -7.59
N TYR A 161 2.21 11.67 -6.39
CA TYR A 161 2.89 12.28 -5.24
C TYR A 161 3.88 11.34 -4.52
N ARG A 162 3.87 10.04 -4.84
CA ARG A 162 4.80 9.06 -4.26
C ARG A 162 6.20 9.23 -4.84
N ILE A 163 7.22 8.90 -4.05
CA ILE A 163 8.62 9.26 -4.35
C ILE A 163 9.10 8.76 -5.72
N VAL A 164 8.77 7.54 -6.14
CA VAL A 164 9.25 6.98 -7.41
C VAL A 164 8.64 7.72 -8.60
N PRO A 165 7.29 7.75 -8.82
CA PRO A 165 6.74 8.49 -9.96
C PRO A 165 7.03 9.99 -9.89
N ARG A 166 7.01 10.62 -8.69
CA ARG A 166 7.32 12.04 -8.52
C ARG A 166 8.75 12.37 -8.98
N THR A 167 9.73 11.55 -8.61
CA THR A 167 11.12 11.74 -9.04
C THR A 167 11.25 11.65 -10.56
N ILE A 168 10.62 10.63 -11.17
CA ILE A 168 10.64 10.45 -12.63
C ILE A 168 10.02 11.65 -13.33
N ILE A 169 8.87 12.13 -12.86
CA ILE A 169 8.19 13.30 -13.43
C ILE A 169 9.06 14.55 -13.31
N CYS A 170 9.64 14.80 -12.12
CA CYS A 170 10.52 15.96 -11.92
C CYS A 170 11.72 15.92 -12.87
N ALA A 171 12.38 14.77 -13.00
CA ALA A 171 13.51 14.60 -13.91
C ALA A 171 13.13 14.83 -15.38
N LEU A 172 11.96 14.33 -15.82
CA LEU A 172 11.52 14.45 -17.22
C LEU A 172 11.00 15.85 -17.58
N THR A 173 10.48 16.61 -16.59
CA THR A 173 9.85 17.91 -16.82
C THR A 173 10.71 19.10 -16.38
N GLY A 174 11.90 18.87 -15.82
CA GLY A 174 12.78 19.90 -15.27
C GLY A 174 12.26 20.56 -13.98
N ARG A 175 11.20 20.02 -13.36
CA ARG A 175 10.69 20.51 -12.08
C ARG A 175 11.60 20.11 -10.94
N LYS A 176 11.69 20.96 -9.91
CA LYS A 176 12.52 20.65 -8.74
C LYS A 176 11.86 19.65 -7.80
N LEU A 177 12.64 18.64 -7.42
CA LEU A 177 12.28 17.66 -6.38
C LEU A 177 12.90 18.10 -5.05
N GLN A 178 12.06 18.35 -4.04
CA GLN A 178 12.53 18.64 -2.69
C GLN A 178 12.91 17.33 -1.96
N LEU A 179 14.22 17.12 -1.73
CA LEU A 179 14.75 15.96 -1.03
C LEU A 179 14.95 16.30 0.46
N HIS A 180 13.93 16.01 1.27
CA HIS A 180 13.94 16.32 2.69
C HIS A 180 15.01 15.55 3.46
N GLY A 181 15.79 16.29 4.30
CA GLY A 181 16.87 15.73 5.12
C GLY A 181 17.96 15.04 4.29
N GLY A 182 18.17 15.46 3.03
CA GLY A 182 19.13 14.83 2.13
C GLY A 182 18.81 13.38 1.73
N GLY A 183 17.63 12.88 2.09
CA GLY A 183 17.16 11.54 1.71
C GLY A 183 17.81 10.39 2.48
N VAL A 184 18.29 10.60 3.70
CA VAL A 184 19.02 9.59 4.51
C VAL A 184 18.15 8.44 5.03
N SER A 185 16.83 8.61 5.09
CA SER A 185 15.94 7.54 5.58
C SER A 185 16.00 6.30 4.72
N VAL A 186 16.08 5.15 5.38
CA VAL A 186 16.18 3.83 4.74
C VAL A 186 14.81 3.19 4.60
N ARG A 187 14.52 2.63 3.43
CA ARG A 187 13.27 1.92 3.11
C ARG A 187 13.55 0.73 2.19
N ALA A 188 12.65 -0.24 2.24
CA ALA A 188 12.56 -1.27 1.21
C ALA A 188 11.51 -0.87 0.18
N PHE A 189 11.79 -1.15 -1.11
CA PHE A 189 10.87 -0.86 -2.22
C PHE A 189 10.56 -2.14 -2.98
N ILE A 190 9.28 -2.51 -3.00
CA ILE A 190 8.78 -3.73 -3.65
C ILE A 190 7.97 -3.35 -4.90
N TYR A 191 8.20 -4.06 -6.00
CA TYR A 191 7.49 -3.81 -7.25
C TYR A 191 6.06 -4.35 -7.21
N ALA A 192 5.15 -3.69 -7.91
CA ALA A 192 3.71 -3.98 -7.87
C ALA A 192 3.34 -5.42 -8.25
N ASP A 193 4.05 -6.03 -9.22
CA ASP A 193 3.79 -7.41 -9.62
C ASP A 193 4.17 -8.41 -8.51
N ASP A 194 5.27 -8.16 -7.78
CA ASP A 194 5.67 -8.99 -6.64
C ASP A 194 4.67 -8.89 -5.47
N ILE A 195 3.97 -7.74 -5.34
CA ILE A 195 2.86 -7.58 -4.38
C ILE A 195 1.63 -8.36 -4.83
N ALA A 196 1.31 -8.30 -6.12
CA ALA A 196 0.18 -9.05 -6.67
C ALA A 196 0.39 -10.56 -6.48
N ASP A 197 1.60 -11.07 -6.78
CA ASP A 197 1.99 -12.46 -6.50
C ASP A 197 1.92 -12.79 -4.99
N ALA A 198 2.41 -11.90 -4.13
CA ALA A 198 2.34 -12.08 -2.67
C ALA A 198 0.89 -12.22 -2.16
N ILE A 199 -0.03 -11.38 -2.66
CA ILE A 199 -1.45 -11.47 -2.30
C ILE A 199 -2.04 -12.79 -2.79
N MET A 200 -1.76 -13.19 -4.03
CA MET A 200 -2.26 -14.45 -4.59
C MET A 200 -1.74 -15.66 -3.80
N ARG A 201 -0.45 -15.71 -3.48
CA ARG A 201 0.14 -16.79 -2.65
C ARG A 201 -0.41 -16.79 -1.23
N THR A 202 -0.68 -15.60 -0.65
CA THR A 202 -1.34 -15.50 0.65
C THR A 202 -2.76 -16.09 0.60
N ILE A 203 -3.51 -15.84 -0.48
CA ILE A 203 -4.83 -16.42 -0.69
C ILE A 203 -4.74 -17.94 -0.83
N GLU A 204 -3.78 -18.46 -1.56
CA GLU A 204 -3.65 -19.90 -1.87
C GLU A 204 -3.08 -20.69 -0.70
N LYS A 205 -2.01 -20.21 -0.06
CA LYS A 205 -1.18 -20.96 0.88
C LYS A 205 -1.15 -20.40 2.29
N GLY A 206 -1.55 -19.13 2.50
CA GLY A 206 -1.43 -18.44 3.78
C GLY A 206 -2.22 -19.15 4.90
N ALA A 207 -1.60 -19.29 6.06
CA ALA A 207 -2.24 -19.85 7.25
C ALA A 207 -3.17 -18.82 7.89
N VAL A 208 -4.41 -19.20 8.15
CA VAL A 208 -5.41 -18.35 8.81
C VAL A 208 -4.96 -18.03 10.24
N GLY A 209 -5.11 -16.78 10.64
CA GLY A 209 -4.69 -16.27 11.95
C GLY A 209 -3.25 -15.75 11.98
N GLU A 210 -2.50 -15.88 10.88
CA GLU A 210 -1.07 -15.54 10.81
C GLU A 210 -0.79 -14.22 10.14
N ILE A 211 0.45 -13.72 10.36
CA ILE A 211 1.00 -12.52 9.73
C ILE A 211 2.09 -12.94 8.76
N TYR A 212 2.17 -12.28 7.60
CA TYR A 212 3.25 -12.43 6.64
C TYR A 212 3.84 -11.08 6.26
N HIS A 213 5.17 -11.00 6.26
CA HIS A 213 5.92 -9.84 5.77
C HIS A 213 6.33 -10.03 4.31
N PHE A 214 6.21 -8.96 3.54
CA PHE A 214 6.64 -8.92 2.14
C PHE A 214 7.56 -7.73 1.91
N SER A 215 8.85 -7.99 1.91
CA SER A 215 9.91 -7.00 1.74
C SER A 215 11.02 -7.59 0.88
N PRO A 216 11.60 -6.83 -0.06
CA PRO A 216 12.80 -7.25 -0.73
C PRO A 216 13.97 -7.31 0.27
N ARG A 217 15.00 -8.07 -0.10
CA ARG A 217 16.22 -8.17 0.73
C ARG A 217 17.07 -6.91 0.73
N ARG A 218 16.89 -6.06 -0.29
CA ARG A 218 17.66 -4.83 -0.44
C ARG A 218 16.92 -3.64 0.19
N PHE A 219 17.62 -2.93 1.05
CA PHE A 219 17.18 -1.67 1.62
C PHE A 219 17.92 -0.51 0.94
N LEU A 220 17.22 0.60 0.72
CA LEU A 220 17.71 1.76 0.01
C LEU A 220 17.42 3.02 0.81
N THR A 221 18.36 3.95 0.85
CA THR A 221 18.07 5.31 1.24
C THR A 221 17.20 5.98 0.18
N ILE A 222 16.39 6.97 0.57
CA ILE A 222 15.62 7.76 -0.40
C ILE A 222 16.53 8.46 -1.40
N ARG A 223 17.75 8.82 -0.98
CA ARG A 223 18.79 9.38 -1.86
C ARG A 223 19.18 8.39 -2.96
N GLU A 224 19.52 7.14 -2.60
CA GLU A 224 19.84 6.09 -3.58
C GLU A 224 18.71 5.82 -4.56
N VAL A 225 17.45 5.87 -4.09
CA VAL A 225 16.26 5.77 -4.96
C VAL A 225 16.26 6.89 -6.01
N VAL A 226 16.48 8.14 -5.59
CA VAL A 226 16.49 9.31 -6.48
C VAL A 226 17.69 9.27 -7.44
N GLU A 227 18.88 8.90 -6.95
CA GLU A 227 20.09 8.74 -7.77
C GLU A 227 19.93 7.63 -8.82
N THR A 228 19.36 6.47 -8.46
CA THR A 228 19.04 5.40 -9.40
C THR A 228 18.09 5.88 -10.51
N ILE A 229 17.02 6.60 -10.13
CA ILE A 229 16.08 7.15 -11.11
C ILE A 229 16.76 8.19 -12.00
N SER A 230 17.58 9.09 -11.44
CA SER A 230 18.37 10.09 -12.18
C SER A 230 19.22 9.43 -13.27
N GLN A 231 19.96 8.38 -12.91
CA GLN A 231 20.79 7.61 -13.82
C GLN A 231 19.96 6.93 -14.94
N ARG A 232 18.82 6.29 -14.57
CA ARG A 232 17.96 5.56 -15.52
C ARG A 232 17.19 6.48 -16.46
N VAL A 233 16.82 7.70 -16.01
CA VAL A 233 16.19 8.72 -16.86
C VAL A 233 17.23 9.39 -17.76
N GLY A 234 18.49 9.46 -17.35
CA GLY A 234 19.58 10.15 -18.04
C GLY A 234 19.62 11.65 -17.75
N VAL A 235 19.11 12.10 -16.59
CA VAL A 235 19.12 13.51 -16.16
C VAL A 235 19.98 13.65 -14.93
N PRO A 236 21.00 14.54 -14.88
CA PRO A 236 21.86 14.71 -13.73
C PRO A 236 21.09 15.04 -12.45
N PHE A 237 21.47 14.42 -11.33
CA PHE A 237 20.80 14.58 -10.02
C PHE A 237 20.65 16.07 -9.65
N ASP A 238 21.73 16.84 -9.73
CA ASP A 238 21.74 18.27 -9.36
C ASP A 238 20.92 19.16 -10.31
N ALA A 239 20.53 18.65 -11.48
CA ALA A 239 19.70 19.40 -12.40
C ALA A 239 18.26 19.56 -11.91
N PHE A 240 17.75 18.62 -11.10
CA PHE A 240 16.35 18.62 -10.66
C PHE A 240 16.14 18.40 -9.16
N VAL A 241 17.17 18.06 -8.37
CA VAL A 241 17.05 17.82 -6.93
C VAL A 241 17.50 19.05 -6.13
N GLU A 242 16.73 19.42 -5.12
CA GLU A 242 17.08 20.41 -4.10
C GLU A 242 16.95 19.78 -2.71
N VAL A 243 18.00 19.90 -1.90
CA VAL A 243 17.96 19.43 -0.50
C VAL A 243 17.13 20.40 0.32
N ALA A 244 16.10 19.87 1.01
CA ALA A 244 15.25 20.63 1.91
C ALA A 244 15.44 20.19 3.36
N PRO A 245 15.09 21.03 4.36
CA PRO A 245 15.06 20.63 5.77
C PRO A 245 14.27 19.35 5.99
N ASP A 246 14.66 18.56 6.98
CA ASP A 246 13.97 17.30 7.30
C ASP A 246 12.58 17.56 7.88
N ARG A 247 11.70 16.56 7.73
CA ARG A 247 10.33 16.62 8.26
C ARG A 247 10.32 16.18 9.71
N PRO A 248 9.62 16.87 10.63
CA PRO A 248 9.48 16.41 12.00
C PRO A 248 8.72 15.08 12.09
N ALA A 249 9.02 14.31 13.14
CA ALA A 249 8.32 13.05 13.48
C ALA A 249 8.32 11.99 12.37
N LYS A 250 9.45 11.79 11.70
CA LYS A 250 9.66 10.79 10.66
C LYS A 250 10.34 9.57 11.26
N ASP A 251 9.71 8.40 11.12
CA ASP A 251 10.38 7.15 11.45
C ASP A 251 11.60 6.92 10.54
N GLN A 252 12.71 6.49 11.14
CA GLN A 252 13.97 6.36 10.41
C GLN A 252 14.01 5.12 9.52
N ALA A 253 13.54 3.97 10.00
CA ALA A 253 13.54 2.73 9.23
C ALA A 253 12.37 1.79 9.62
N TYR A 254 11.95 0.96 8.66
CA TYR A 254 11.10 -0.22 8.85
C TYR A 254 11.73 -1.36 8.07
N LEU A 255 12.50 -2.20 8.76
CA LEU A 255 13.19 -3.31 8.14
C LEU A 255 12.44 -4.60 8.48
N MET A 256 11.81 -5.23 7.49
CA MET A 256 11.04 -6.45 7.68
C MET A 256 11.78 -7.67 7.15
N ASP A 257 11.85 -8.73 7.97
CA ASP A 257 12.23 -10.06 7.54
C ASP A 257 11.05 -10.74 6.83
N SER A 258 11.27 -11.22 5.64
CA SER A 258 10.28 -11.96 4.83
C SER A 258 10.65 -13.44 4.66
N SER A 259 11.52 -13.97 5.50
CA SER A 259 11.96 -15.37 5.43
C SER A 259 10.79 -16.33 5.57
N ARG A 260 9.81 -16.01 6.39
CA ARG A 260 8.59 -16.80 6.59
C ARG A 260 7.76 -16.88 5.31
N ALA A 261 7.49 -15.74 4.66
CA ALA A 261 6.73 -15.71 3.41
C ALA A 261 7.45 -16.48 2.30
N ARG A 262 8.79 -16.41 2.24
CA ARG A 262 9.59 -17.19 1.29
C ARG A 262 9.50 -18.68 1.54
N ALA A 263 9.56 -19.12 2.79
CA ALA A 263 9.54 -20.52 3.16
C ALA A 263 8.14 -21.15 3.05
N GLU A 264 7.11 -20.48 3.58
CA GLU A 264 5.76 -21.04 3.69
C GLU A 264 4.91 -20.79 2.44
N LEU A 265 5.08 -19.63 1.77
CA LEU A 265 4.28 -19.24 0.62
C LEU A 265 5.04 -19.42 -0.71
N ASP A 266 6.32 -19.79 -0.67
CA ASP A 266 7.17 -19.86 -1.87
C ASP A 266 7.21 -18.51 -2.63
N TRP A 267 7.13 -17.41 -1.90
CA TRP A 267 7.17 -16.06 -2.45
C TRP A 267 8.61 -15.55 -2.59
N ASN A 268 8.88 -14.81 -3.66
CA ASN A 268 10.13 -14.08 -3.84
C ASN A 268 9.89 -12.73 -4.51
N ASP A 269 10.77 -11.76 -4.20
CA ASP A 269 10.89 -10.50 -4.92
C ASP A 269 11.65 -10.76 -6.23
N ASN A 270 10.91 -10.95 -7.31
CA ASN A 270 11.48 -11.37 -8.61
C ASN A 270 11.92 -10.18 -9.48
N VAL A 271 11.40 -8.98 -9.21
CA VAL A 271 11.70 -7.78 -9.98
C VAL A 271 12.74 -6.93 -9.27
N ALA A 272 13.95 -6.84 -9.85
CA ALA A 272 14.99 -5.94 -9.34
C ALA A 272 14.51 -4.48 -9.34
N PHE A 273 14.99 -3.68 -8.36
CA PHE A 273 14.56 -2.28 -8.21
C PHE A 273 14.76 -1.47 -9.49
N GLU A 274 15.91 -1.59 -10.13
CA GLU A 274 16.26 -0.92 -11.38
C GLU A 274 15.31 -1.31 -12.53
N GLN A 275 14.94 -2.57 -12.63
CA GLN A 275 13.99 -3.06 -13.63
C GLN A 275 12.59 -2.48 -13.41
N GLY A 276 12.10 -2.49 -12.17
CA GLY A 276 10.82 -1.88 -11.82
C GLY A 276 10.80 -0.35 -12.06
N VAL A 277 11.95 0.31 -11.82
CA VAL A 277 12.12 1.74 -12.16
C VAL A 277 12.00 1.95 -13.66
N ASP A 278 12.62 1.12 -14.50
CA ASP A 278 12.53 1.22 -15.96
C ASP A 278 11.10 1.06 -16.46
N HIS A 279 10.35 0.09 -15.92
CA HIS A 279 8.92 -0.08 -16.24
C HIS A 279 8.11 1.15 -15.86
N THR A 280 8.41 1.74 -14.69
CA THR A 280 7.72 2.95 -14.22
C THR A 280 8.09 4.18 -15.08
N ILE A 281 9.36 4.33 -15.50
CA ILE A 281 9.79 5.37 -16.43
C ILE A 281 9.06 5.24 -17.77
N ALA A 282 8.97 4.03 -18.31
CA ALA A 282 8.26 3.78 -19.57
C ALA A 282 6.77 4.15 -19.47
N TRP A 283 6.13 3.84 -18.34
CA TRP A 283 4.75 4.23 -18.07
C TRP A 283 4.58 5.76 -17.97
N VAL A 284 5.46 6.45 -17.23
CA VAL A 284 5.40 7.92 -17.11
C VAL A 284 5.61 8.58 -18.48
N ARG A 285 6.63 8.14 -19.26
CA ARG A 285 6.90 8.68 -20.59
C ARG A 285 5.71 8.54 -21.53
N ARG A 286 5.06 7.36 -21.53
CA ARG A 286 3.89 7.09 -22.38
C ARG A 286 2.70 8.00 -22.04
N ASN A 287 2.55 8.35 -20.77
CA ASN A 287 1.38 9.06 -20.26
C ASN A 287 1.70 10.51 -19.84
N LEU A 288 2.89 11.06 -20.20
CA LEU A 288 3.39 12.31 -19.63
C LEU A 288 2.44 13.50 -19.86
N GLN A 289 1.87 13.63 -21.04
CA GLN A 289 0.93 14.71 -21.36
C GLN A 289 -0.33 14.69 -20.46
N GLU A 290 -0.84 13.52 -20.16
CA GLU A 290 -1.97 13.37 -19.25
C GLU A 290 -1.56 13.60 -17.79
N ILE A 291 -0.42 13.04 -17.38
CA ILE A 291 0.14 13.20 -16.03
C ILE A 291 0.37 14.68 -15.69
N GLU A 292 0.82 15.50 -16.63
CA GLU A 292 1.04 16.94 -16.39
C GLU A 292 -0.24 17.73 -16.10
N ARG A 293 -1.40 17.22 -16.54
CA ARG A 293 -2.72 17.81 -16.29
C ARG A 293 -3.34 17.36 -14.95
N LEU A 294 -2.80 16.32 -14.33
CA LEU A 294 -3.32 15.74 -13.11
C LEU A 294 -2.67 16.34 -11.85
N PRO A 295 -3.35 16.32 -10.70
CA PRO A 295 -2.77 16.71 -9.42
C PRO A 295 -1.54 15.85 -9.08
N GLN A 296 -0.39 16.50 -8.87
CA GLN A 296 0.87 15.83 -8.52
C GLN A 296 1.19 15.91 -7.02
N ASN A 297 0.35 16.57 -6.26
CA ASN A 297 0.40 16.61 -4.82
C ASN A 297 -0.75 15.78 -4.24
N TYR A 298 -0.56 15.32 -3.01
CA TYR A 298 -1.64 14.65 -2.29
C TYR A 298 -2.80 15.63 -2.06
N VAL A 299 -4.01 15.17 -2.39
CA VAL A 299 -5.25 15.88 -2.08
C VAL A 299 -5.99 15.04 -1.06
N HIS A 300 -6.12 15.58 0.17
CA HIS A 300 -6.81 14.90 1.24
C HIS A 300 -8.31 14.77 0.93
N LYS A 301 -8.85 13.57 1.21
CA LYS A 301 -10.28 13.28 1.17
C LYS A 301 -10.69 12.83 2.56
N ALA A 302 -11.69 13.52 3.13
CA ALA A 302 -12.24 13.19 4.45
C ALA A 302 -12.92 11.82 4.47
#